data_c90c580f66f9299896fe938fbc460e6f
#
_entry.id   c90c580f66f9299896fe938fbc460e6f
#
_cell.length_a   1.000
_cell.length_b   1.000
_cell.length_c   1.000
_cell.angle_alpha   90.00
_cell.angle_beta   90.00
_cell.angle_gamma   90.00
#
_symmetry.space_group_name_H-M   'P 1'
#
loop_
_entity.id
_entity.type
_entity.pdbx_description
1 polymer ?
#
loop_
_entity_poly.entity_id
_entity_poly.type
_entity_poly.pdbx_seq_one_letter_code
_entity_poly.pdbx_strand_id
1 'polypeptide(L)'
;MIQTSRRHFEELVADALDSIPPELTDYMDNVVITLAEDPPEPGLLGLYEGVPLTERGDSYSGVLPDRILIYWKEILAICDTAEDVVEEVRITVIHEIAHHFGIDDDRLHELGWS
;
A
#
# COMPACT_ATOMS: atom_id res chain seq x y z
N MET A 1 15.57 -3.95 13.47
CA MET A 1 14.71 -4.95 12.79
C MET A 1 13.77 -5.58 13.80
N ILE A 2 12.47 -5.49 13.54
CA ILE A 2 11.45 -6.13 14.38
C ILE A 2 11.12 -7.51 13.81
N GLN A 3 10.83 -8.48 14.68
CA GLN A 3 10.34 -9.80 14.26
C GLN A 3 8.87 -9.89 14.62
N THR A 4 8.06 -10.31 13.67
CA THR A 4 6.64 -10.51 13.90
C THR A 4 6.08 -11.53 12.92
N SER A 5 4.95 -12.14 13.27
CA SER A 5 4.29 -13.08 12.37
C SER A 5 3.59 -12.33 11.24
N ARG A 6 3.35 -13.03 10.14
CA ARG A 6 2.56 -12.48 9.03
C ARG A 6 1.18 -12.04 9.51
N ARG A 7 0.53 -12.84 10.35
CA ARG A 7 -0.79 -12.51 10.88
C ARG A 7 -0.78 -11.22 11.69
N HIS A 8 0.20 -11.05 12.56
CA HIS A 8 0.32 -9.81 13.34
C HIS A 8 0.63 -8.63 12.43
N PHE A 9 1.47 -8.84 11.40
CA PHE A 9 1.74 -7.80 10.42
C PHE A 9 0.45 -7.37 9.72
N GLU A 10 -0.42 -8.31 9.36
CA GLU A 10 -1.71 -8.00 8.74
C GLU A 10 -2.58 -7.13 9.65
N GLU A 11 -2.55 -7.36 10.95
CA GLU A 11 -3.25 -6.53 11.91
C GLU A 11 -2.68 -5.09 11.94
N LEU A 12 -1.36 -4.97 11.85
CA LEU A 12 -0.71 -3.66 11.79
C LEU A 12 -1.05 -2.93 10.49
N VAL A 13 -1.19 -3.65 9.39
CA VAL A 13 -1.65 -3.07 8.12
C VAL A 13 -3.06 -2.51 8.27
N ALA A 14 -3.96 -3.25 8.92
CA ALA A 14 -5.32 -2.76 9.17
C ALA A 14 -5.31 -1.46 9.99
N ASP A 15 -4.48 -1.41 11.03
CA ASP A 15 -4.32 -0.19 11.83
C ASP A 15 -3.82 0.98 10.98
N ALA A 16 -2.86 0.73 10.10
CA ALA A 16 -2.33 1.75 9.21
C ALA A 16 -3.41 2.28 8.27
N LEU A 17 -4.19 1.38 7.67
CA LEU A 17 -5.26 1.78 6.75
C LEU A 17 -6.32 2.62 7.45
N ASP A 18 -6.65 2.29 8.70
CA ASP A 18 -7.63 3.06 9.48
C ASP A 18 -7.16 4.50 9.73
N SER A 19 -5.87 4.76 9.67
CA SER A 19 -5.30 6.09 9.91
C SER A 19 -5.19 6.94 8.64
N ILE A 20 -5.48 6.39 7.47
CA ILE A 20 -5.40 7.12 6.21
C ILE A 20 -6.62 8.02 6.05
N PRO A 21 -6.44 9.32 5.67
CA PRO A 21 -7.56 10.24 5.50
C PRO A 21 -8.61 9.74 4.50
N PRO A 22 -9.92 9.96 4.78
CA PRO A 22 -10.98 9.52 3.87
C PRO A 22 -10.84 10.05 2.43
N GLU A 23 -10.31 11.25 2.26
CA GLU A 23 -10.07 11.85 0.94
C GLU A 23 -9.16 10.97 0.09
N LEU A 24 -8.25 10.26 0.74
CA LEU A 24 -7.30 9.39 0.04
C LEU A 24 -7.86 7.97 -0.09
N THR A 25 -8.57 7.46 0.93
CA THR A 25 -9.13 6.12 0.85
C THR A 25 -10.23 6.00 -0.19
N ASP A 26 -10.83 7.12 -0.61
CA ASP A 26 -11.78 7.12 -1.72
C ASP A 26 -11.14 6.64 -3.02
N TYR A 27 -9.84 6.86 -3.21
CA TYR A 27 -9.11 6.32 -4.37
C TYR A 27 -8.88 4.81 -4.27
N MET A 28 -9.07 4.25 -3.10
CA MET A 28 -8.85 2.82 -2.85
C MET A 28 -10.08 1.96 -3.11
N ASP A 29 -11.14 2.56 -3.62
CA ASP A 29 -12.31 1.80 -4.04
C ASP A 29 -11.86 0.81 -5.12
N ASN A 30 -12.12 -0.47 -4.92
CA ASN A 30 -11.64 -1.53 -5.80
C ASN A 30 -10.09 -1.68 -5.82
N VAL A 31 -9.45 -1.43 -4.68
CA VAL A 31 -8.02 -1.72 -4.49
C VAL A 31 -7.87 -2.63 -3.28
N VAL A 32 -7.10 -3.69 -3.41
CA VAL A 32 -6.81 -4.59 -2.28
C VAL A 32 -5.34 -4.48 -1.88
N ILE A 33 -5.07 -4.69 -0.60
CA ILE A 33 -3.72 -4.71 -0.06
C ILE A 33 -3.29 -6.17 0.06
N THR A 34 -2.14 -6.51 -0.51
CA THR A 34 -1.61 -7.87 -0.48
C THR A 34 -0.19 -7.86 0.07
N LEU A 35 0.10 -8.72 1.02
CA LEU A 35 1.47 -8.90 1.48
C LEU A 35 2.25 -9.72 0.47
N ALA A 36 3.47 -9.30 0.20
CA ALA A 36 4.32 -9.97 -0.79
C ALA A 36 5.75 -10.08 -0.27
N GLU A 37 6.54 -10.89 -0.95
CA GLU A 37 7.96 -11.07 -0.69
C GLU A 37 8.72 -10.89 -2.01
N ASP A 38 10.03 -10.77 -1.91
CA ASP A 38 10.91 -10.71 -3.09
C ASP A 38 10.58 -9.53 -4.04
N PRO A 39 10.76 -8.28 -3.57
CA PRO A 39 10.51 -7.13 -4.42
C PRO A 39 11.42 -7.14 -5.65
N PRO A 40 10.97 -6.53 -6.78
CA PRO A 40 11.79 -6.48 -8.00
C PRO A 40 13.08 -5.68 -7.82
N GLU A 41 13.12 -4.79 -6.84
CA GLU A 41 14.31 -4.02 -6.50
C GLU A 41 14.55 -4.13 -5.01
N PRO A 42 15.82 -4.32 -4.57
CA PRO A 42 16.11 -4.40 -3.14
C PRO A 42 15.67 -3.12 -2.41
N GLY A 43 15.04 -3.29 -1.24
CA GLY A 43 14.62 -2.17 -0.43
C GLY A 43 13.29 -1.53 -0.84
N LEU A 44 12.67 -1.99 -1.91
CA LEU A 44 11.34 -1.51 -2.29
C LEU A 44 10.31 -1.98 -1.26
N LEU A 45 9.55 -1.05 -0.70
CA LEU A 45 8.61 -1.34 0.39
C LEU A 45 7.21 -1.69 -0.11
N GLY A 46 6.82 -1.17 -1.26
CA GLY A 46 5.50 -1.43 -1.82
C GLY A 46 5.45 -1.15 -3.32
N LEU A 47 4.38 -1.60 -3.95
CA LEU A 47 4.19 -1.43 -5.39
C LEU A 47 2.70 -1.45 -5.72
N TYR A 48 2.24 -0.44 -6.46
CA TYR A 48 0.88 -0.45 -6.99
C TYR A 48 0.85 -1.27 -8.28
N GLU A 49 -0.07 -2.22 -8.34
CA GLU A 49 -0.22 -3.10 -9.49
C GLU A 49 -1.63 -3.00 -10.03
N GLY A 50 -1.80 -2.26 -11.12
CA GLY A 50 -3.08 -2.10 -11.76
C GLY A 50 -3.40 -3.28 -12.68
N VAL A 51 -4.68 -3.58 -12.85
CA VAL A 51 -5.12 -4.60 -13.79
C VAL A 51 -5.28 -3.94 -15.17
N PRO A 52 -4.56 -4.42 -16.20
CA PRO A 52 -4.69 -3.85 -17.55
C PRO A 52 -6.12 -3.94 -18.07
N LEU A 53 -6.56 -2.90 -18.78
CA LEU A 53 -7.90 -2.87 -19.38
C LEU A 53 -8.15 -4.08 -20.31
N THR A 54 -7.13 -4.57 -20.96
CA THR A 54 -7.23 -5.73 -21.85
C THR A 54 -7.60 -7.01 -21.09
N GLU A 55 -7.28 -7.08 -19.80
CA GLU A 55 -7.64 -8.24 -18.97
C GLU A 55 -9.01 -8.10 -18.35
N ARG A 56 -9.61 -6.91 -18.44
CA ARG A 56 -10.95 -6.63 -17.93
C ARG A 56 -12.04 -6.76 -18.97
N GLY A 57 -11.75 -7.39 -20.09
CA GLY A 57 -12.60 -7.45 -21.29
C GLY A 57 -14.11 -7.64 -21.07
N ASP A 58 -14.87 -7.48 -22.15
CA ASP A 58 -16.33 -7.43 -22.13
C ASP A 58 -16.99 -8.72 -21.58
N SER A 59 -16.29 -9.83 -21.65
CA SER A 59 -16.81 -11.10 -21.16
C SER A 59 -16.74 -11.25 -19.64
N TYR A 60 -16.06 -10.32 -18.97
CA TYR A 60 -15.90 -10.35 -17.53
C TYR A 60 -17.00 -9.54 -16.85
N SER A 61 -17.84 -10.23 -16.08
CA SER A 61 -19.01 -9.61 -15.45
C SER A 61 -18.71 -8.83 -14.18
N GLY A 62 -17.50 -8.95 -13.64
CA GLY A 62 -17.05 -8.21 -12.45
C GLY A 62 -15.87 -7.32 -12.79
N VAL A 63 -15.38 -6.59 -11.79
CA VAL A 63 -14.22 -5.74 -11.94
C VAL A 63 -13.10 -6.32 -11.08
N LEU A 64 -11.98 -6.71 -11.71
CA LEU A 64 -10.82 -7.17 -10.98
C LEU A 64 -10.20 -6.01 -10.22
N PRO A 65 -9.91 -6.15 -8.94
CA PRO A 65 -9.31 -5.07 -8.18
C PRO A 65 -7.85 -4.85 -8.56
N ASP A 66 -7.42 -3.60 -8.50
CA ASP A 66 -6.00 -3.30 -8.47
C ASP A 66 -5.42 -3.75 -7.14
N ARG A 67 -4.12 -3.89 -7.04
CA ARG A 67 -3.46 -4.32 -5.82
C ARG A 67 -2.36 -3.35 -5.43
N ILE A 68 -2.20 -3.15 -4.12
CA ILE A 68 -0.99 -2.57 -3.58
C ILE A 68 -0.26 -3.70 -2.87
N LEU A 69 0.91 -4.05 -3.38
CA LEU A 69 1.76 -5.06 -2.75
C LEU A 69 2.57 -4.39 -1.64
N ILE A 70 2.58 -5.01 -0.46
CA ILE A 70 3.39 -4.55 0.66
C ILE A 70 4.46 -5.62 0.88
N TYR A 71 5.73 -5.24 0.68
CA TYR A 71 6.85 -6.15 0.87
C TYR A 71 7.20 -6.18 2.36
N TRP A 72 6.46 -6.99 3.07
CA TRP A 72 6.41 -6.94 4.54
C TRP A 72 7.74 -7.24 5.23
N LYS A 73 8.56 -8.10 4.66
CA LYS A 73 9.87 -8.38 5.24
C LYS A 73 10.83 -7.20 5.08
N GLU A 74 10.71 -6.46 3.98
CA GLU A 74 11.50 -5.25 3.76
C GLU A 74 11.12 -4.16 4.78
N ILE A 75 9.83 -4.03 5.06
CA ILE A 75 9.36 -3.08 6.08
C ILE A 75 9.86 -3.49 7.46
N LEU A 76 9.77 -4.78 7.81
CA LEU A 76 10.27 -5.25 9.11
C LEU A 76 11.76 -4.97 9.28
N ALA A 77 12.52 -5.05 8.19
CA ALA A 77 13.97 -4.84 8.25
C ALA A 77 14.35 -3.42 8.67
N ILE A 78 13.51 -2.43 8.40
CA ILE A 78 13.80 -1.02 8.72
C ILE A 78 13.02 -0.51 9.94
N CYS A 79 12.23 -1.35 10.58
CA CYS A 79 11.41 -0.96 11.72
C CYS A 79 11.93 -1.61 13.00
N ASP A 80 11.81 -0.89 14.12
CA ASP A 80 12.19 -1.41 15.44
C ASP A 80 10.98 -1.68 16.33
N THR A 81 9.85 -1.05 16.06
CA THR A 81 8.64 -1.18 16.87
C THR A 81 7.41 -1.42 16.00
N ALA A 82 6.32 -1.88 16.62
CA ALA A 82 5.04 -2.03 15.92
C ALA A 82 4.51 -0.68 15.41
N GLU A 83 4.72 0.39 16.19
CA GLU A 83 4.33 1.73 15.74
C GLU A 83 5.08 2.16 14.48
N ASP A 84 6.38 1.82 14.40
CA ASP A 84 7.17 2.09 13.19
C ASP A 84 6.58 1.35 11.99
N VAL A 85 6.14 0.11 12.17
CA VAL A 85 5.52 -0.69 11.10
C VAL A 85 4.25 -0.01 10.60
N VAL A 86 3.37 0.39 11.52
CA VAL A 86 2.12 1.08 11.17
C VAL A 86 2.42 2.34 10.36
N GLU A 87 3.38 3.14 10.80
CA GLU A 87 3.74 4.39 10.12
C GLU A 87 4.33 4.12 8.73
N GLU A 88 5.25 3.15 8.61
CA GLU A 88 5.85 2.82 7.32
C GLU A 88 4.82 2.27 6.33
N VAL A 89 3.91 1.42 6.78
CA VAL A 89 2.83 0.90 5.92
C VAL A 89 1.94 2.07 5.46
N ARG A 90 1.56 2.96 6.37
CA ARG A 90 0.75 4.12 6.04
C ARG A 90 1.41 4.98 4.97
N ILE A 91 2.68 5.32 5.16
CA ILE A 91 3.44 6.13 4.20
C ILE A 91 3.53 5.42 2.85
N THR A 92 3.83 4.13 2.86
CA THR A 92 3.96 3.33 1.63
C THR A 92 2.65 3.31 0.85
N VAL A 93 1.53 3.04 1.50
CA VAL A 93 0.22 3.01 0.83
C VAL A 93 -0.13 4.38 0.25
N ILE A 94 0.06 5.44 1.03
CA ILE A 94 -0.22 6.81 0.57
C ILE A 94 0.61 7.15 -0.67
N HIS A 95 1.91 6.85 -0.65
CA HIS A 95 2.79 7.17 -1.77
C HIS A 95 2.43 6.37 -3.03
N GLU A 96 2.08 5.09 -2.89
CA GLU A 96 1.72 4.27 -4.05
C GLU A 96 0.40 4.74 -4.68
N ILE A 97 -0.57 5.10 -3.87
CA ILE A 97 -1.84 5.67 -4.38
C ILE A 97 -1.56 6.99 -5.07
N ALA A 98 -0.78 7.87 -4.43
CA ALA A 98 -0.47 9.19 -4.97
C ALA A 98 0.21 9.08 -6.34
N HIS A 99 1.23 8.23 -6.46
CA HIS A 99 1.94 8.06 -7.72
C HIS A 99 1.03 7.52 -8.82
N HIS A 100 0.19 6.54 -8.50
CA HIS A 100 -0.72 5.95 -9.48
C HIS A 100 -1.76 6.96 -9.99
N PHE A 101 -2.28 7.79 -9.11
CA PHE A 101 -3.32 8.76 -9.47
C PHE A 101 -2.78 10.16 -9.79
N GLY A 102 -1.45 10.29 -9.92
CA GLY A 102 -0.85 11.53 -10.37
C GLY A 102 -0.77 12.64 -9.33
N ILE A 103 -0.81 12.29 -8.04
CA ILE A 103 -0.64 13.25 -6.96
C ILE A 103 0.86 13.29 -6.63
N ASP A 104 1.52 14.42 -6.89
CA ASP A 104 2.94 14.52 -6.60
C ASP A 104 3.21 14.83 -5.12
N ASP A 105 4.49 14.77 -4.74
CA ASP A 105 4.89 14.97 -3.33
C ASP A 105 4.55 16.37 -2.82
N ASP A 106 4.68 17.39 -3.66
CA ASP A 106 4.33 18.76 -3.28
C ASP A 106 2.84 18.85 -2.95
N ARG A 107 2.00 18.22 -3.76
CA ARG A 107 0.56 18.20 -3.53
C ARG A 107 0.21 17.43 -2.26
N LEU A 108 0.88 16.29 -2.01
CA LEU A 108 0.69 15.53 -0.78
C LEU A 108 1.03 16.39 0.44
N HIS A 109 2.11 17.14 0.36
CA HIS A 109 2.53 18.02 1.44
C HIS A 109 1.49 19.12 1.70
N GLU A 110 0.98 19.75 0.64
CA GLU A 110 -0.07 20.77 0.74
C GLU A 110 -1.33 20.24 1.42
N LEU A 111 -1.66 18.96 1.15
CA LEU A 111 -2.85 18.32 1.71
C LEU A 111 -2.61 17.80 3.14
N GLY A 112 -1.36 17.84 3.62
CA GLY A 112 -1.02 17.34 4.93
C GLY A 112 -0.89 15.82 5.02
N TRP A 113 -0.66 15.16 3.89
CA TRP A 113 -0.61 13.70 3.80
C TRP A 113 0.82 13.14 3.69
N SER A 114 1.80 13.99 3.66
CA SER A 114 3.20 13.54 3.56
C SER A 114 3.78 13.12 4.91
#